data_907cfc2d37791ff0be4ac037c18ea796
#
_entry.id   907cfc2d37791ff0be4ac037c18ea796
#
_cell.length_a   1.000
_cell.length_b   1.000
_cell.length_c   1.000
_cell.angle_alpha   90.00
_cell.angle_beta   90.00
_cell.angle_gamma   90.00
#
_symmetry.space_group_name_H-M   'P 1'
#
loop_
_entity.id
_entity.type
_entity.pdbx_description
1 polymer ?
#
loop_
_entity_poly.entity_id
_entity_poly.type
_entity_poly.pdbx_seq_one_letter_code
_entity_poly.pdbx_strand_id
1 'polypeptide(L)'
;MVRTKKTDSFFESYRMEAAPRKGDGFTQKDFALRNASWLISDIMTDRHAKKGRREGFQAPISNDTPVSDEKVVYKKSEDASLEIKKVSKFFGADLCGITGLDKRWLYSKRVDVRDMSEVDLGLPDGLTHVIVLGHQMDKDLVQTYPSALGGAATGREYSHEASIVMQIAAYIRNLGYQAVASMNDTGLVIPMAVQAGLGEYARNQLVITPEFG
;
A
#
# COMPACT_ATOMS: atom_id res chain seq x y z
N MET A 1 -6.06 13.89 -13.53
CA MET A 1 -5.64 14.91 -12.50
C MET A 1 -4.90 16.02 -13.23
N VAL A 2 -5.27 17.29 -13.04
CA VAL A 2 -4.57 18.40 -13.71
C VAL A 2 -3.35 18.77 -12.86
N ARG A 3 -2.17 18.73 -13.46
CA ARG A 3 -0.93 19.16 -12.81
C ARG A 3 -1.02 20.65 -12.47
N THR A 4 -0.79 21.00 -11.23
CA THR A 4 -0.78 22.39 -10.77
C THR A 4 0.56 22.72 -10.14
N LYS A 5 0.96 24.00 -10.14
CA LYS A 5 2.16 24.46 -9.41
C LYS A 5 2.17 24.03 -7.95
N LYS A 6 0.99 23.91 -7.31
CA LYS A 6 0.84 23.45 -5.94
C LYS A 6 1.16 21.96 -5.81
N THR A 7 0.77 21.14 -6.79
CA THR A 7 1.11 19.72 -6.84
C THR A 7 2.61 19.52 -7.04
N ASP A 8 3.21 20.27 -7.96
CA ASP A 8 4.66 20.22 -8.19
C ASP A 8 5.44 20.59 -6.92
N SER A 9 5.07 21.68 -6.26
CA SER A 9 5.67 22.11 -4.98
C SER A 9 5.52 21.06 -3.88
N PHE A 10 4.39 20.35 -3.80
CA PHE A 10 4.19 19.27 -2.83
C PHE A 10 5.17 18.12 -3.07
N PHE A 11 5.28 17.64 -4.32
CA PHE A 11 6.20 16.54 -4.64
C PHE A 11 7.66 16.92 -4.58
N GLU A 12 8.00 18.16 -4.94
CA GLU A 12 9.33 18.70 -4.72
C GLU A 12 9.66 18.74 -3.23
N SER A 13 8.77 19.24 -2.38
CA SER A 13 8.99 19.30 -0.93
C SER A 13 9.08 17.93 -0.28
N TYR A 14 8.40 16.93 -0.81
CA TYR A 14 8.43 15.56 -0.32
C TYR A 14 9.78 14.87 -0.55
N ARG A 15 10.47 15.25 -1.62
CA ARG A 15 11.77 14.68 -2.02
C ARG A 15 12.97 15.52 -1.63
N MET A 16 12.75 16.79 -1.41
CA MET A 16 13.83 17.66 -0.99
C MET A 16 14.33 17.21 0.38
N GLU A 17 15.65 17.16 0.51
CA GLU A 17 16.33 17.47 1.76
C GLU A 17 15.93 18.91 2.11
N ALA A 18 14.67 19.12 2.42
CA ALA A 18 14.19 20.44 2.81
C ALA A 18 15.02 20.87 3.99
N ALA A 19 15.57 22.04 3.90
CA ALA A 19 16.27 22.66 5.01
C ALA A 19 15.39 22.46 6.26
N PRO A 20 15.89 21.80 7.32
CA PRO A 20 15.07 21.41 8.43
C PRO A 20 14.43 22.67 9.01
N ARG A 21 13.12 22.66 9.20
CA ARG A 21 12.46 23.66 10.00
C ARG A 21 13.11 23.58 11.39
N LYS A 22 13.53 24.70 11.91
CA LYS A 22 14.15 24.74 13.25
C LYS A 22 13.07 24.49 14.31
N GLY A 23 13.27 23.51 15.16
CA GLY A 23 12.36 23.19 16.26
C GLY A 23 12.12 21.70 16.46
N ASP A 24 11.37 21.36 17.50
CA ASP A 24 11.01 19.98 17.83
C ASP A 24 10.19 19.34 16.70
N GLY A 25 10.55 18.11 16.36
CA GLY A 25 9.96 17.38 15.25
C GLY A 25 10.54 17.70 13.88
N PHE A 26 11.53 18.62 13.80
CA PHE A 26 12.21 19.04 12.57
C PHE A 26 13.74 19.11 12.73
N THR A 27 14.30 18.43 13.71
CA THR A 27 15.74 18.33 13.90
C THR A 27 16.35 17.37 12.87
N GLN A 28 17.66 17.38 12.74
CA GLN A 28 18.37 16.41 11.90
C GLN A 28 18.06 14.96 12.30
N LYS A 29 17.90 14.67 13.61
CA LYS A 29 17.54 13.32 14.07
C LYS A 29 16.14 12.92 13.62
N ASP A 30 15.18 13.85 13.66
CA ASP A 30 13.80 13.60 13.22
C ASP A 30 13.75 13.28 11.72
N PHE A 31 14.49 14.03 10.91
CA PHE A 31 14.63 13.74 9.48
C PHE A 31 15.39 12.45 9.20
N ALA A 32 16.39 12.11 10.01
CA ALA A 32 17.10 10.83 9.86
C ALA A 32 16.16 9.65 10.10
N LEU A 33 15.31 9.72 11.15
CA LEU A 33 14.28 8.73 11.41
C LEU A 33 13.29 8.64 10.24
N ARG A 34 12.76 9.78 9.78
CA ARG A 34 11.84 9.84 8.64
C ARG A 34 12.43 9.19 7.39
N ASN A 35 13.62 9.58 7.00
CA ASN A 35 14.25 9.08 5.78
C ASN A 35 14.53 7.58 5.87
N ALA A 36 15.00 7.08 7.02
CA ALA A 36 15.18 5.66 7.26
C ALA A 36 13.85 4.88 7.20
N SER A 37 12.77 5.46 7.70
CA SER A 37 11.43 4.84 7.71
C SER A 37 10.86 4.62 6.29
N TRP A 38 11.16 5.50 5.34
CA TRP A 38 10.71 5.39 3.95
C TRP A 38 11.60 4.49 3.06
N LEU A 39 12.79 4.10 3.54
CA LEU A 39 13.82 3.48 2.72
C LEU A 39 13.34 2.22 1.98
N ILE A 40 12.65 1.32 2.65
CA ILE A 40 12.20 0.05 2.05
C ILE A 40 11.08 0.32 1.03
N SER A 41 10.14 1.18 1.36
CA SER A 41 9.09 1.61 0.42
C SER A 41 9.70 2.24 -0.84
N ASP A 42 10.66 3.13 -0.69
CA ASP A 42 11.35 3.77 -1.81
C ASP A 42 12.09 2.76 -2.68
N ILE A 43 12.82 1.81 -2.08
CA ILE A 43 13.52 0.74 -2.81
C ILE A 43 12.53 -0.12 -3.60
N MET A 44 11.40 -0.49 -3.00
CA MET A 44 10.39 -1.30 -3.67
C MET A 44 9.72 -0.53 -4.81
N THR A 45 9.42 0.73 -4.59
CA THR A 45 8.88 1.63 -5.61
C THR A 45 9.85 1.83 -6.77
N ASP A 46 11.14 2.03 -6.49
CA ASP A 46 12.18 2.16 -7.52
C ASP A 46 12.39 0.87 -8.32
N ARG A 47 12.29 -0.31 -7.68
CA ARG A 47 12.31 -1.60 -8.39
C ARG A 47 11.13 -1.76 -9.35
N HIS A 48 9.98 -1.23 -8.98
CA HIS A 48 8.82 -1.20 -9.87
C HIS A 48 9.04 -0.24 -11.04
N ALA A 49 9.81 0.79 -10.83
CA ALA A 49 10.05 1.86 -11.76
C ALA A 49 11.10 1.54 -12.84
N LYS A 50 10.96 0.45 -13.59
CA LYS A 50 11.82 0.11 -14.77
C LYS A 50 11.99 1.29 -15.75
N LYS A 51 11.24 2.39 -15.57
CA LYS A 51 11.30 3.61 -16.38
C LYS A 51 11.34 4.90 -15.52
N GLY A 52 11.94 4.83 -14.34
CA GLY A 52 12.05 5.99 -13.48
C GLY A 52 10.75 6.41 -12.78
N ARG A 53 9.73 5.57 -12.68
CA ARG A 53 8.48 5.84 -11.96
C ARG A 53 8.67 5.62 -10.47
N ARG A 54 8.21 6.55 -9.65
CA ARG A 54 8.23 6.45 -8.19
C ARG A 54 6.83 6.39 -7.57
N GLU A 55 5.81 6.60 -8.37
CA GLU A 55 4.43 6.57 -7.92
C GLU A 55 3.84 5.18 -8.05
N GLY A 56 3.19 4.76 -6.99
CA GLY A 56 2.53 3.49 -6.92
C GLY A 56 3.46 2.32 -6.58
N PHE A 57 2.84 1.28 -6.10
CA PHE A 57 3.50 0.03 -5.76
C PHE A 57 2.64 -1.13 -6.25
N GLN A 58 2.87 -1.52 -7.47
CA GLN A 58 2.42 -2.80 -7.97
C GLN A 58 3.69 -3.64 -8.19
N ALA A 59 3.95 -4.60 -7.31
CA ALA A 59 5.23 -5.30 -7.31
C ALA A 59 5.44 -6.09 -8.60
N PRO A 60 6.46 -5.77 -9.42
CA PRO A 60 6.72 -6.49 -10.66
C PRO A 60 6.90 -7.97 -10.44
N ILE A 61 7.56 -8.33 -9.33
CA ILE A 61 7.81 -9.71 -8.97
C ILE A 61 6.53 -10.54 -8.83
N SER A 62 5.42 -9.90 -8.41
CA SER A 62 4.12 -10.56 -8.31
C SER A 62 3.47 -10.80 -9.66
N ASN A 63 3.87 -10.04 -10.68
CA ASN A 63 3.35 -10.19 -12.03
C ASN A 63 4.24 -11.12 -12.88
N ASP A 64 5.55 -11.08 -12.65
CA ASP A 64 6.55 -11.78 -13.47
C ASP A 64 6.89 -13.17 -12.91
N THR A 65 6.63 -13.45 -11.62
CA THR A 65 6.86 -14.78 -11.04
C THR A 65 5.77 -15.77 -11.45
N PRO A 66 6.09 -16.96 -11.93
CA PRO A 66 5.09 -17.94 -12.33
C PRO A 66 4.23 -18.38 -11.14
N VAL A 67 2.97 -18.67 -11.41
CA VAL A 67 2.06 -19.34 -10.48
C VAL A 67 2.42 -20.82 -10.46
N SER A 68 2.32 -21.49 -9.30
CA SER A 68 2.54 -22.94 -9.21
C SER A 68 1.57 -23.70 -10.12
N ASP A 69 2.09 -24.71 -10.81
CA ASP A 69 1.27 -25.62 -11.63
C ASP A 69 0.35 -26.48 -10.76
N GLU A 70 0.77 -26.77 -9.53
CA GLU A 70 -0.05 -27.47 -8.55
C GLU A 70 -0.97 -26.48 -7.83
N LYS A 71 -2.25 -26.80 -7.81
CA LYS A 71 -3.27 -25.94 -7.18
C LYS A 71 -3.86 -26.59 -5.94
N VAL A 72 -3.72 -25.91 -4.81
CA VAL A 72 -4.40 -26.29 -3.57
C VAL A 72 -5.90 -26.07 -3.74
N VAL A 73 -6.70 -27.11 -3.55
CA VAL A 73 -8.15 -27.04 -3.68
C VAL A 73 -8.79 -26.97 -2.31
N TYR A 74 -9.50 -25.89 -2.03
CA TYR A 74 -10.28 -25.72 -0.81
C TYR A 74 -11.69 -26.29 -1.01
N LYS A 75 -12.19 -27.02 -0.01
CA LYS A 75 -13.57 -27.56 -0.03
C LYS A 75 -14.61 -26.45 0.11
N LYS A 76 -14.27 -25.39 0.85
CA LYS A 76 -15.12 -24.22 1.10
C LYS A 76 -14.30 -22.95 0.95
N SER A 77 -14.92 -21.89 0.46
CA SER A 77 -14.32 -20.56 0.34
C SER A 77 -13.92 -19.96 1.69
N GLU A 78 -14.68 -20.31 2.74
CA GLU A 78 -14.42 -19.88 4.11
C GLU A 78 -13.09 -20.40 4.64
N ASP A 79 -12.71 -21.65 4.31
CA ASP A 79 -11.45 -22.24 4.72
C ASP A 79 -10.26 -21.48 4.11
N ALA A 80 -10.35 -21.16 2.81
CA ALA A 80 -9.37 -20.33 2.13
C ALA A 80 -9.28 -18.93 2.76
N SER A 81 -10.42 -18.31 3.05
CA SER A 81 -10.47 -16.97 3.65
C SER A 81 -9.85 -16.95 5.04
N LEU A 82 -10.14 -17.95 5.87
CA LEU A 82 -9.54 -18.07 7.21
C LEU A 82 -8.02 -18.28 7.14
N GLU A 83 -7.57 -19.11 6.21
CA GLU A 83 -6.14 -19.34 6.01
C GLU A 83 -5.41 -18.06 5.58
N ILE A 84 -5.93 -17.34 4.60
CA ILE A 84 -5.34 -16.07 4.14
C ILE A 84 -5.31 -15.04 5.27
N LYS A 85 -6.37 -14.90 6.06
CA LYS A 85 -6.38 -14.01 7.24
C LYS A 85 -5.32 -14.40 8.27
N LYS A 86 -5.14 -15.70 8.53
CA LYS A 86 -4.12 -16.22 9.44
C LYS A 86 -2.71 -15.93 8.93
N VAL A 87 -2.48 -16.17 7.65
CA VAL A 87 -1.19 -15.93 6.99
C VAL A 87 -0.88 -14.43 6.94
N SER A 88 -1.87 -13.59 6.66
CA SER A 88 -1.70 -12.13 6.69
C SER A 88 -1.23 -11.64 8.06
N LYS A 89 -1.86 -12.14 9.13
CA LYS A 89 -1.43 -11.84 10.51
C LYS A 89 -0.03 -12.37 10.83
N PHE A 90 0.31 -13.55 10.33
CA PHE A 90 1.65 -14.12 10.49
C PHE A 90 2.72 -13.25 9.88
N PHE A 91 2.45 -12.63 8.72
CA PHE A 91 3.37 -11.69 8.08
C PHE A 91 3.33 -10.27 8.70
N GLY A 92 2.40 -9.98 9.60
CA GLY A 92 2.39 -8.75 10.39
C GLY A 92 1.26 -7.77 10.07
N ALA A 93 0.24 -8.17 9.32
CA ALA A 93 -0.96 -7.34 9.17
C ALA A 93 -1.77 -7.30 10.47
N ASP A 94 -2.18 -6.12 10.92
CA ASP A 94 -3.05 -5.95 12.07
C ASP A 94 -4.50 -6.31 11.73
N LEU A 95 -4.97 -5.90 10.57
CA LEU A 95 -6.30 -6.21 10.05
C LEU A 95 -6.20 -6.87 8.68
N CYS A 96 -7.13 -7.78 8.40
CA CYS A 96 -7.26 -8.41 7.08
C CYS A 96 -8.74 -8.66 6.76
N GLY A 97 -9.21 -8.02 5.71
CA GLY A 97 -10.53 -8.23 5.12
C GLY A 97 -10.45 -8.81 3.72
N ILE A 98 -11.46 -9.55 3.28
CA ILE A 98 -11.54 -10.13 1.95
C ILE A 98 -12.90 -9.80 1.36
N THR A 99 -12.91 -9.29 0.13
CA THR A 99 -14.14 -8.98 -0.60
C THR A 99 -14.01 -9.33 -2.08
N GLY A 100 -15.13 -9.41 -2.78
CA GLY A 100 -15.13 -9.50 -4.24
C GLY A 100 -14.52 -8.24 -4.89
N LEU A 101 -13.82 -8.43 -5.99
CA LEU A 101 -13.26 -7.32 -6.77
C LEU A 101 -14.38 -6.54 -7.47
N ASP A 102 -14.64 -5.32 -7.01
CA ASP A 102 -15.51 -4.38 -7.68
C ASP A 102 -14.67 -3.46 -8.57
N LYS A 103 -14.80 -3.63 -9.88
CA LYS A 103 -14.04 -2.86 -10.87
C LYS A 103 -14.28 -1.35 -10.82
N ARG A 104 -15.37 -0.89 -10.18
CA ARG A 104 -15.64 0.54 -9.98
C ARG A 104 -14.61 1.22 -9.08
N TRP A 105 -13.94 0.44 -8.22
CA TRP A 105 -12.92 0.93 -7.31
C TRP A 105 -11.51 0.85 -7.88
N LEU A 106 -11.32 0.24 -9.06
CA LEU A 106 -10.03 0.26 -9.73
C LEU A 106 -9.84 1.58 -10.47
N TYR A 107 -8.63 2.08 -10.46
CA TYR A 107 -8.27 3.19 -11.34
C TYR A 107 -8.33 2.72 -12.80
N SER A 108 -8.74 3.61 -13.71
CA SER A 108 -8.71 3.31 -15.13
C SER A 108 -7.28 3.21 -15.67
N LYS A 109 -6.37 3.98 -15.06
CA LYS A 109 -4.95 4.03 -15.39
C LYS A 109 -4.13 4.47 -14.19
N ARG A 110 -2.87 4.12 -14.19
CA ARG A 110 -1.86 4.71 -13.29
C ARG A 110 -1.30 5.98 -13.92
N VAL A 111 -0.95 6.94 -13.09
CA VAL A 111 -0.34 8.20 -13.54
C VAL A 111 1.02 8.35 -12.85
N ASP A 112 2.06 8.53 -13.64
CA ASP A 112 3.35 8.97 -13.11
C ASP A 112 3.30 10.49 -12.89
N VAL A 113 3.38 10.91 -11.64
CA VAL A 113 3.26 12.34 -11.28
C VAL A 113 4.44 13.19 -11.74
N ARG A 114 5.53 12.58 -12.16
CA ARG A 114 6.73 13.31 -12.63
C ARG A 114 6.57 13.81 -14.06
N ASP A 115 6.01 12.99 -14.92
CA ASP A 115 5.81 13.30 -16.34
C ASP A 115 4.34 13.29 -16.77
N MET A 116 3.44 12.99 -15.84
CA MET A 116 2.00 12.87 -16.06
C MET A 116 1.62 11.84 -17.13
N SER A 117 2.51 10.87 -17.38
CA SER A 117 2.19 9.79 -18.31
C SER A 117 1.13 8.86 -17.73
N GLU A 118 0.17 8.47 -18.55
CA GLU A 118 -0.84 7.49 -18.20
C GLU A 118 -0.42 6.11 -18.68
N VAL A 119 -0.58 5.11 -17.81
CA VAL A 119 -0.22 3.72 -18.07
C VAL A 119 -1.31 2.81 -17.59
N ASP A 120 -1.60 1.79 -18.35
CA ASP A 120 -2.55 0.75 -17.96
C ASP A 120 -2.11 0.08 -16.65
N LEU A 121 -3.08 -0.34 -15.85
CA LEU A 121 -2.80 -1.02 -14.58
C LEU A 121 -1.99 -2.31 -14.78
N GLY A 122 -2.17 -2.98 -15.92
CA GLY A 122 -1.49 -4.24 -16.23
C GLY A 122 -1.88 -5.37 -15.29
N LEU A 123 -3.11 -5.34 -14.75
CA LEU A 123 -3.62 -6.43 -13.93
C LEU A 123 -3.90 -7.66 -14.80
N PRO A 124 -3.49 -8.86 -14.37
CA PRO A 124 -3.83 -10.08 -15.08
C PRO A 124 -5.33 -10.35 -15.07
N ASP A 125 -5.80 -11.04 -16.08
CA ASP A 125 -7.19 -11.48 -16.11
C ASP A 125 -7.49 -12.51 -15.02
N GLY A 126 -8.77 -12.62 -14.67
CA GLY A 126 -9.25 -13.65 -13.73
C GLY A 126 -9.10 -13.29 -12.25
N LEU A 127 -8.64 -12.10 -11.91
CA LEU A 127 -8.69 -11.61 -10.53
C LEU A 127 -10.15 -11.36 -10.13
N THR A 128 -10.59 -12.01 -9.05
CA THR A 128 -11.99 -11.99 -8.60
C THR A 128 -12.18 -11.42 -7.19
N HIS A 129 -11.11 -11.32 -6.42
CA HIS A 129 -11.16 -10.89 -5.02
C HIS A 129 -10.09 -9.86 -4.72
N VAL A 130 -10.33 -9.10 -3.66
CA VAL A 130 -9.37 -8.18 -3.04
C VAL A 130 -9.16 -8.61 -1.60
N ILE A 131 -7.91 -8.71 -1.20
CA ILE A 131 -7.47 -8.86 0.18
C ILE A 131 -7.01 -7.49 0.62
N VAL A 132 -7.72 -6.91 1.59
CA VAL A 132 -7.42 -5.59 2.13
C VAL A 132 -6.75 -5.78 3.48
N LEU A 133 -5.60 -5.15 3.65
CA LEU A 133 -4.83 -5.17 4.88
C LEU A 133 -4.94 -3.82 5.58
N GLY A 134 -4.90 -3.83 6.90
CA GLY A 134 -4.77 -2.64 7.72
C GLY A 134 -3.55 -2.76 8.62
N HIS A 135 -2.86 -1.64 8.81
CA HIS A 135 -1.69 -1.54 9.66
C HIS A 135 -1.84 -0.37 10.62
N GLN A 136 -1.54 -0.62 11.89
CA GLN A 136 -1.60 0.42 12.92
C GLN A 136 -0.36 1.30 12.81
N MET A 137 -0.58 2.60 12.60
CA MET A 137 0.48 3.60 12.70
C MET A 137 0.84 3.89 14.16
N ASP A 138 2.09 4.28 14.40
CA ASP A 138 2.52 4.75 15.72
C ASP A 138 1.74 6.02 16.11
N LYS A 139 0.90 5.90 17.15
CA LYS A 139 -0.01 6.96 17.56
C LYS A 139 0.71 8.21 18.06
N ASP A 140 1.80 8.03 18.80
CA ASP A 140 2.53 9.17 19.39
C ASP A 140 3.22 9.96 18.29
N LEU A 141 3.81 9.27 17.31
CA LEU A 141 4.42 9.92 16.16
C LEU A 141 3.38 10.60 15.26
N VAL A 142 2.22 9.95 15.05
CA VAL A 142 1.10 10.55 14.28
C VAL A 142 0.62 11.86 14.90
N GLN A 143 0.53 11.94 16.21
CA GLN A 143 0.11 13.15 16.92
C GLN A 143 1.07 14.33 16.74
N THR A 144 2.29 14.10 16.25
CA THR A 144 3.26 15.18 15.99
C THR A 144 3.08 15.88 14.65
N TYR A 145 2.10 15.46 13.81
CA TYR A 145 1.84 16.13 12.54
C TYR A 145 1.54 17.64 12.73
N PRO A 146 2.02 18.47 11.83
CA PRO A 146 2.90 18.24 10.68
C PRO A 146 4.39 18.31 11.05
N SER A 147 5.04 17.16 11.18
CA SER A 147 6.46 17.07 11.55
C SER A 147 7.18 15.97 10.77
N ALA A 148 8.52 15.94 10.81
CA ALA A 148 9.30 14.83 10.28
C ALA A 148 9.01 13.51 11.03
N LEU A 149 8.70 13.57 12.33
CA LEU A 149 8.31 12.40 13.13
C LEU A 149 6.98 11.81 12.68
N GLY A 150 5.97 12.63 12.42
CA GLY A 150 4.72 12.17 11.80
C GLY A 150 4.97 11.54 10.42
N GLY A 151 5.86 12.14 9.61
CA GLY A 151 6.31 11.56 8.35
C GLY A 151 7.05 10.23 8.51
N ALA A 152 7.72 10.01 9.64
CA ALA A 152 8.37 8.73 9.96
C ALA A 152 7.34 7.64 10.26
N ALA A 153 6.26 7.95 10.99
CA ALA A 153 5.17 7.00 11.23
C ALA A 153 4.59 6.48 9.90
N THR A 154 4.26 7.40 8.99
CA THR A 154 3.76 7.03 7.65
C THR A 154 4.78 6.18 6.88
N GLY A 155 6.04 6.60 6.82
CA GLY A 155 7.07 5.89 6.06
C GLY A 155 7.35 4.49 6.58
N ARG A 156 7.30 4.29 7.90
CA ARG A 156 7.42 2.97 8.52
C ARG A 156 6.33 2.03 8.03
N GLU A 157 5.07 2.49 8.01
CA GLU A 157 3.97 1.62 7.63
C GLU A 157 3.98 1.33 6.11
N TYR A 158 4.29 2.30 5.27
CA TYR A 158 4.50 2.05 3.84
C TYR A 158 5.63 1.02 3.58
N SER A 159 6.72 1.09 4.34
CA SER A 159 7.82 0.12 4.22
C SER A 159 7.43 -1.27 4.72
N HIS A 160 6.67 -1.35 5.80
CA HIS A 160 6.16 -2.59 6.38
C HIS A 160 5.13 -3.25 5.47
N GLU A 161 4.14 -2.48 5.03
CA GLU A 161 3.09 -2.92 4.11
C GLU A 161 3.68 -3.46 2.80
N ALA A 162 4.65 -2.76 2.21
CA ALA A 162 5.32 -3.20 0.97
C ALA A 162 5.89 -4.62 1.11
N SER A 163 6.48 -4.95 2.25
CA SER A 163 6.99 -6.29 2.53
C SER A 163 5.87 -7.32 2.65
N ILE A 164 4.83 -7.00 3.41
CA ILE A 164 3.73 -7.93 3.72
C ILE A 164 2.92 -8.29 2.47
N VAL A 165 2.54 -7.30 1.65
CA VAL A 165 1.75 -7.57 0.44
C VAL A 165 2.49 -8.46 -0.55
N MET A 166 3.82 -8.31 -0.65
CA MET A 166 4.65 -9.18 -1.50
C MET A 166 4.69 -10.62 -0.98
N GLN A 167 4.83 -10.80 0.34
CA GLN A 167 4.87 -12.14 0.96
C GLN A 167 3.53 -12.85 0.81
N ILE A 168 2.41 -12.15 1.00
CA ILE A 168 1.06 -12.71 0.83
C ILE A 168 0.82 -13.07 -0.65
N ALA A 169 1.18 -12.20 -1.59
CA ALA A 169 1.04 -12.49 -3.00
C ALA A 169 1.89 -13.71 -3.41
N ALA A 170 3.13 -13.81 -2.93
CA ALA A 170 3.99 -14.97 -3.16
C ALA A 170 3.37 -16.25 -2.58
N TYR A 171 2.83 -16.18 -1.36
CA TYR A 171 2.14 -17.32 -0.74
C TYR A 171 0.98 -17.81 -1.61
N ILE A 172 0.11 -16.91 -2.05
CA ILE A 172 -1.05 -17.24 -2.89
C ILE A 172 -0.63 -17.84 -4.23
N ARG A 173 0.43 -17.32 -4.83
CA ARG A 173 0.99 -17.86 -6.10
C ARG A 173 1.56 -19.26 -5.91
N ASN A 174 2.19 -19.53 -4.78
CA ASN A 174 2.66 -20.88 -4.44
C ASN A 174 1.52 -21.86 -4.16
N LEU A 175 0.33 -21.40 -3.84
CA LEU A 175 -0.89 -22.23 -3.77
C LEU A 175 -1.52 -22.52 -5.13
N GLY A 176 -0.97 -21.99 -6.22
CA GLY A 176 -1.48 -22.16 -7.58
C GLY A 176 -2.55 -21.14 -7.99
N TYR A 177 -2.61 -20.00 -7.33
CA TYR A 177 -3.57 -18.93 -7.65
C TYR A 177 -2.86 -17.66 -8.09
N GLN A 178 -3.48 -16.93 -9.01
CA GLN A 178 -2.96 -15.62 -9.42
C GLN A 178 -3.14 -14.60 -8.30
N ALA A 179 -2.10 -13.81 -8.06
CA ALA A 179 -2.14 -12.72 -7.09
C ALA A 179 -1.18 -11.58 -7.51
N VAL A 180 -1.56 -10.37 -7.19
CA VAL A 180 -0.79 -9.14 -7.44
C VAL A 180 -0.66 -8.40 -6.12
N ALA A 181 0.58 -8.10 -5.72
CA ALA A 181 0.85 -7.22 -4.60
C ALA A 181 0.69 -5.77 -5.04
N SER A 182 -0.12 -5.01 -4.34
CA SER A 182 -0.42 -3.62 -4.64
C SER A 182 -0.70 -2.86 -3.35
N MET A 183 -0.32 -1.59 -3.34
CA MET A 183 -0.67 -0.66 -2.26
C MET A 183 -1.83 0.25 -2.74
N ASN A 184 -1.69 1.55 -2.65
CA ASN A 184 -2.74 2.50 -3.03
C ASN A 184 -2.68 2.99 -4.49
N ASP A 185 -1.90 2.35 -5.33
CA ASP A 185 -1.66 2.73 -6.73
C ASP A 185 -2.63 2.09 -7.74
N THR A 186 -3.37 1.07 -7.31
CA THR A 186 -4.21 0.26 -8.21
C THR A 186 -5.69 0.62 -8.11
N GLY A 187 -6.12 1.12 -6.96
CA GLY A 187 -7.53 1.44 -6.74
C GLY A 187 -7.81 2.20 -5.46
N LEU A 188 -9.08 2.48 -5.25
CA LEU A 188 -9.59 3.18 -4.08
C LEU A 188 -9.68 2.21 -2.89
N VAL A 189 -8.66 2.20 -2.03
CA VAL A 189 -8.57 1.24 -0.91
C VAL A 189 -9.64 1.45 0.17
N ILE A 190 -10.10 2.68 0.38
CA ILE A 190 -11.11 3.00 1.40
C ILE A 190 -12.44 2.27 1.16
N PRO A 191 -13.11 2.41 -0.02
CA PRO A 191 -14.32 1.64 -0.27
C PRO A 191 -14.10 0.12 -0.28
N MET A 192 -12.93 -0.35 -0.72
CA MET A 192 -12.58 -1.76 -0.64
C MET A 192 -12.49 -2.25 0.81
N ALA A 193 -11.92 -1.45 1.72
CA ALA A 193 -11.82 -1.76 3.15
C ALA A 193 -13.21 -1.85 3.80
N VAL A 194 -14.11 -0.92 3.48
CA VAL A 194 -15.50 -0.95 3.95
C VAL A 194 -16.24 -2.18 3.43
N GLN A 195 -16.10 -2.50 2.13
CA GLN A 195 -16.70 -3.71 1.55
C GLN A 195 -16.13 -5.01 2.14
N ALA A 196 -14.86 -5.00 2.54
CA ALA A 196 -14.20 -6.13 3.19
C ALA A 196 -14.56 -6.27 4.69
N GLY A 197 -15.38 -5.34 5.22
CA GLY A 197 -15.85 -5.36 6.60
C GLY A 197 -14.81 -4.94 7.62
N LEU A 198 -13.81 -4.15 7.23
CA LEU A 198 -12.78 -3.66 8.15
C LEU A 198 -13.24 -2.46 8.97
N GLY A 199 -14.30 -1.76 8.56
CA GLY A 199 -14.82 -0.60 9.27
C GLY A 199 -15.84 0.18 8.45
N GLU A 200 -16.09 1.40 8.90
CA GLU A 200 -17.07 2.31 8.30
C GLU A 200 -16.39 3.54 7.67
N TYR A 201 -17.05 4.12 6.67
CA TYR A 201 -16.55 5.32 6.02
C TYR A 201 -16.75 6.55 6.91
N ALA A 202 -15.67 7.23 7.23
CA ALA A 202 -15.67 8.40 8.08
C ALA A 202 -15.83 9.71 7.28
N ARG A 203 -16.27 10.78 7.97
CA ARG A 203 -16.41 12.13 7.37
C ARG A 203 -15.09 12.73 6.88
N ASN A 204 -13.96 12.29 7.43
CA ASN A 204 -12.62 12.69 7.00
C ASN A 204 -12.08 11.86 5.81
N GLN A 205 -12.94 11.02 5.20
CA GLN A 205 -12.63 10.17 4.05
C GLN A 205 -11.65 9.01 4.38
N LEU A 206 -11.53 8.64 5.64
CA LEU A 206 -10.78 7.47 6.09
C LEU A 206 -11.74 6.36 6.51
N VAL A 207 -11.20 5.22 6.91
CA VAL A 207 -11.96 4.13 7.53
C VAL A 207 -11.83 4.23 9.04
N ILE A 208 -12.96 4.18 9.73
CA ILE A 208 -13.00 3.99 11.19
C ILE A 208 -13.14 2.50 11.43
N THR A 209 -12.18 1.91 12.12
CA THR A 209 -12.19 0.48 12.46
C THR A 209 -12.62 0.25 13.90
N PRO A 210 -13.26 -0.89 14.23
CA PRO A 210 -13.61 -1.21 15.61
C PRO A 210 -12.41 -1.31 16.54
N GLU A 211 -11.25 -1.73 16.01
CA GLU A 211 -10.04 -1.97 16.79
C GLU A 211 -9.21 -0.71 17.04
N PHE A 212 -9.16 0.20 16.08
CA PHE A 212 -8.21 1.33 16.13
C PHE A 212 -8.87 2.71 16.01
N GLY A 213 -10.16 2.76 15.74
CA GLY A 213 -10.90 4.01 15.53
C GLY A 213 -10.79 4.59 14.15
#